data_c005bc9fda34bd581dd58de483937166
#
_entry.id   c005bc9fda34bd581dd58de483937166
#
_cell.length_a   1.000
_cell.length_b   1.000
_cell.length_c   1.000
_cell.angle_alpha   90.00
_cell.angle_beta   90.00
_cell.angle_gamma   90.00
#
_symmetry.space_group_name_H-M   'P 1'
#
loop_
_entity.id
_entity.type
_entity.pdbx_description
1 polymer ?
#
loop_
_entity_poly.entity_id
_entity_poly.type
_entity_poly.pdbx_seq_one_letter_code
_entity_poly.pdbx_strand_id
1 'polypeptide(L)'
;MKILITTDWYSPAVNGVVTSVLNLRRELEARGHEVRVLTLSQDLRSSVRDGVTYIGSVPVGLVYPGARLRAVLAGRYVRELVEWGPEVVHSQCEFSTFFLARRIAEELDIPLVHTYHTVYEDYTHYFSPSVRLGRRAVETLTRWVAGQTDCMIAPTGKVRSLLEEYGVTAPVFVVPSGIDLRRFRREAVPGCREAMLQSLGIPAGNLVLVSLGRLAEEKNLEELLRFRAALGDQGVTLLIVGDGPHRPRLEQLAAELGLEPPAVVFTGMVPPEQVADWYRLGDLFVSASSSETQGLTYVEALAAGVPALCRTDDCLTGVIREGENGWQYRDERDFMNKLDWFRRHPDHWAELGRQAAASAVDFSAETFAARLEAIYRDRVARHTPRREASA
;
A
#
# COMPACT_ATOMS: atom_id res chain seq x y z
N MET A 1 -14.34 -0.33 -22.25
CA MET A 1 -14.71 -1.60 -21.58
C MET A 1 -15.54 -1.30 -20.34
N LYS A 2 -16.42 -2.22 -19.97
CA LYS A 2 -17.08 -2.23 -18.67
C LYS A 2 -16.27 -3.09 -17.71
N ILE A 3 -15.79 -2.50 -16.62
CA ILE A 3 -14.86 -3.13 -15.68
C ILE A 3 -15.51 -3.16 -14.29
N LEU A 4 -15.64 -4.34 -13.69
CA LEU A 4 -16.09 -4.49 -12.32
C LEU A 4 -14.90 -4.69 -11.39
N ILE A 5 -14.69 -3.78 -10.45
CA ILE A 5 -13.70 -3.92 -9.37
C ILE A 5 -14.42 -4.42 -8.11
N THR A 6 -13.90 -5.45 -7.44
CA THR A 6 -14.46 -5.94 -6.18
C THR A 6 -13.42 -5.85 -5.06
N THR A 7 -13.84 -5.37 -3.89
CA THR A 7 -12.96 -5.18 -2.73
C THR A 7 -13.74 -5.24 -1.43
N ASP A 8 -13.19 -5.85 -0.39
CA ASP A 8 -13.79 -5.84 0.95
C ASP A 8 -13.59 -4.48 1.65
N TRP A 9 -12.60 -3.69 1.20
CA TRP A 9 -12.24 -2.39 1.76
C TRP A 9 -12.46 -1.27 0.76
N TYR A 10 -13.22 -0.24 1.15
CA TYR A 10 -13.46 0.95 0.33
C TYR A 10 -13.64 2.19 1.22
N SER A 11 -13.72 3.38 0.60
CA SER A 11 -13.99 4.62 1.32
C SER A 11 -15.22 4.48 2.26
N PRO A 12 -15.14 4.97 3.52
CA PRO A 12 -14.18 5.93 4.09
C PRO A 12 -12.93 5.30 4.75
N ALA A 13 -12.70 3.99 4.65
CA ALA A 13 -11.50 3.38 5.19
C ALA A 13 -10.24 3.92 4.47
N VAL A 14 -9.13 4.04 5.23
CA VAL A 14 -7.85 4.55 4.71
C VAL A 14 -6.79 3.46 4.88
N ASN A 15 -6.38 2.85 3.77
CA ASN A 15 -5.28 1.89 3.70
C ASN A 15 -4.76 1.78 2.25
N GLY A 16 -3.67 1.04 2.04
CA GLY A 16 -3.04 0.88 0.73
C GLY A 16 -3.95 0.27 -0.34
N VAL A 17 -4.81 -0.70 0.02
CA VAL A 17 -5.77 -1.32 -0.91
C VAL A 17 -6.80 -0.31 -1.38
N VAL A 18 -7.38 0.45 -0.46
CA VAL A 18 -8.37 1.50 -0.78
C VAL A 18 -7.75 2.56 -1.70
N THR A 19 -6.54 3.02 -1.37
CA THR A 19 -5.80 4.00 -2.20
C THR A 19 -5.57 3.45 -3.61
N SER A 20 -5.13 2.21 -3.73
CA SER A 20 -4.92 1.53 -5.02
C SER A 20 -6.20 1.44 -5.84
N VAL A 21 -7.31 1.01 -5.22
CA VAL A 21 -8.63 0.88 -5.89
C VAL A 21 -9.18 2.23 -6.35
N LEU A 22 -9.10 3.26 -5.51
CA LEU A 22 -9.57 4.61 -5.85
C LEU A 22 -8.77 5.21 -7.01
N ASN A 23 -7.45 5.06 -6.99
CA ASN A 23 -6.58 5.52 -8.06
C ASN A 23 -6.84 4.76 -9.35
N LEU A 24 -6.96 3.42 -9.28
CA LEU A 24 -7.27 2.58 -10.45
C LEU A 24 -8.61 2.97 -11.08
N ARG A 25 -9.67 3.09 -10.28
CA ARG A 25 -10.99 3.49 -10.77
C ARG A 25 -10.93 4.82 -11.51
N ARG A 26 -10.37 5.84 -10.87
CA ARG A 26 -10.26 7.18 -11.44
C ARG A 26 -9.52 7.19 -12.78
N GLU A 27 -8.37 6.51 -12.86
CA GLU A 27 -7.56 6.51 -14.07
C GLU A 27 -8.18 5.67 -15.19
N LEU A 28 -8.87 4.57 -14.87
CA LEU A 28 -9.63 3.80 -15.86
C LEU A 28 -10.84 4.61 -16.41
N GLU A 29 -11.56 5.31 -15.54
CA GLU A 29 -12.65 6.21 -15.95
C GLU A 29 -12.11 7.35 -16.85
N ALA A 30 -10.97 7.96 -16.49
CA ALA A 30 -10.29 8.99 -17.30
C ALA A 30 -9.83 8.46 -18.68
N ARG A 31 -9.59 7.17 -18.82
CA ARG A 31 -9.24 6.47 -20.07
C ARG A 31 -10.47 6.04 -20.87
N GLY A 32 -11.68 6.42 -20.43
CA GLY A 32 -12.94 6.17 -21.14
C GLY A 32 -13.57 4.80 -20.86
N HIS A 33 -13.17 4.12 -19.79
CA HIS A 33 -13.83 2.89 -19.34
C HIS A 33 -15.03 3.21 -18.44
N GLU A 34 -16.05 2.36 -18.47
CA GLU A 34 -17.13 2.37 -17.50
C GLU A 34 -16.76 1.45 -16.33
N VAL A 35 -16.56 2.03 -15.14
CA VAL A 35 -16.09 1.28 -13.97
C VAL A 35 -17.15 1.26 -12.88
N ARG A 36 -17.48 0.06 -12.39
CA ARG A 36 -18.28 -0.10 -11.17
C ARG A 36 -17.47 -0.81 -10.09
N VAL A 37 -17.82 -0.51 -8.84
CA VAL A 37 -17.19 -1.12 -7.67
C VAL A 37 -18.22 -1.91 -6.87
N LEU A 38 -17.87 -3.12 -6.44
CA LEU A 38 -18.62 -3.91 -5.48
C LEU A 38 -17.82 -3.99 -4.17
N THR A 39 -18.41 -3.55 -3.07
CA THR A 39 -17.74 -3.53 -1.75
C THR A 39 -18.67 -3.87 -0.60
N LEU A 40 -18.14 -3.94 0.62
CA LEU A 40 -18.90 -4.16 1.83
C LEU A 40 -19.36 -2.83 2.46
N SER A 41 -20.63 -2.79 2.91
CA SER A 41 -21.17 -1.68 3.68
C SER A 41 -20.60 -1.66 5.10
N GLN A 42 -20.65 -0.49 5.76
CA GLN A 42 -20.29 -0.35 7.17
C GLN A 42 -21.40 -0.86 8.13
N ASP A 43 -22.57 -1.17 7.60
CA ASP A 43 -23.73 -1.70 8.33
C ASP A 43 -24.38 -2.87 7.56
N LEU A 44 -25.56 -3.34 8.06
CA LEU A 44 -26.33 -4.43 7.44
C LEU A 44 -27.10 -3.99 6.18
N ARG A 45 -27.10 -2.70 5.82
CA ARG A 45 -27.85 -2.19 4.68
C ARG A 45 -27.03 -2.25 3.42
N SER A 46 -27.62 -2.80 2.37
CA SER A 46 -27.03 -2.75 1.02
C SER A 46 -27.60 -1.55 0.25
N SER A 47 -26.75 -0.92 -0.56
CA SER A 47 -27.12 0.26 -1.36
C SER A 47 -26.25 0.38 -2.62
N VAL A 48 -26.72 1.19 -3.58
CA VAL A 48 -25.91 1.56 -4.76
C VAL A 48 -25.82 3.09 -4.79
N ARG A 49 -24.60 3.62 -4.89
CA ARG A 49 -24.33 5.07 -4.99
C ARG A 49 -23.10 5.30 -5.87
N ASP A 50 -23.17 6.23 -6.82
CA ASP A 50 -22.05 6.68 -7.65
C ASP A 50 -21.25 5.53 -8.32
N GLY A 51 -21.98 4.53 -8.85
CA GLY A 51 -21.35 3.36 -9.46
C GLY A 51 -20.73 2.38 -8.46
N VAL A 52 -20.97 2.55 -7.15
CA VAL A 52 -20.50 1.66 -6.09
C VAL A 52 -21.67 0.90 -5.48
N THR A 53 -21.59 -0.42 -5.50
CA THR A 53 -22.53 -1.34 -4.86
C THR A 53 -22.00 -1.75 -3.50
N TYR A 54 -22.67 -1.35 -2.44
CA TYR A 54 -22.35 -1.70 -1.05
C TYR A 54 -23.22 -2.86 -0.60
N ILE A 55 -22.60 -3.95 -0.12
CA ILE A 55 -23.30 -5.13 0.40
C ILE A 55 -23.26 -5.13 1.93
N GLY A 56 -24.39 -5.27 2.58
CA GLY A 56 -24.51 -5.27 4.03
C GLY A 56 -23.59 -6.29 4.71
N SER A 57 -22.88 -5.87 5.75
CA SER A 57 -21.84 -6.64 6.41
C SER A 57 -21.79 -6.42 7.91
N VAL A 58 -21.10 -7.31 8.62
CA VAL A 58 -20.82 -7.23 10.05
C VAL A 58 -19.32 -7.16 10.30
N PRO A 59 -18.89 -6.44 11.35
CA PRO A 59 -17.47 -6.41 11.72
C PRO A 59 -17.04 -7.77 12.29
N VAL A 60 -15.81 -8.19 11.93
CA VAL A 60 -15.13 -9.39 12.46
C VAL A 60 -13.74 -9.03 12.97
N GLY A 61 -13.66 -7.91 13.68
CA GLY A 61 -12.42 -7.31 14.17
C GLY A 61 -11.58 -8.18 15.10
N LEU A 62 -12.10 -9.33 15.57
CA LEU A 62 -11.33 -10.34 16.29
C LEU A 62 -10.30 -11.06 15.41
N VAL A 63 -10.53 -11.13 14.10
CA VAL A 63 -9.61 -11.79 13.15
C VAL A 63 -8.57 -10.79 12.64
N TYR A 64 -9.02 -9.58 12.28
CA TYR A 64 -8.14 -8.49 11.86
C TYR A 64 -8.86 -7.15 12.11
N PRO A 65 -8.18 -6.11 12.65
CA PRO A 65 -8.79 -4.81 12.93
C PRO A 65 -9.46 -4.22 11.70
N GLY A 66 -10.77 -3.97 11.79
CA GLY A 66 -11.57 -3.42 10.72
C GLY A 66 -12.06 -4.42 9.66
N ALA A 67 -11.71 -5.71 9.75
CA ALA A 67 -12.22 -6.74 8.85
C ALA A 67 -13.75 -6.87 8.97
N ARG A 68 -14.40 -7.15 7.84
CA ARG A 68 -15.85 -7.30 7.74
C ARG A 68 -16.21 -8.53 6.93
N LEU A 69 -17.32 -9.18 7.29
CA LEU A 69 -17.88 -10.26 6.51
C LEU A 69 -19.27 -9.89 6.00
N ARG A 70 -19.59 -10.33 4.80
CA ARG A 70 -20.94 -10.21 4.24
C ARG A 70 -21.94 -10.91 5.13
N ALA A 71 -22.98 -10.17 5.53
CA ALA A 71 -24.01 -10.67 6.44
C ALA A 71 -25.38 -10.84 5.78
N VAL A 72 -25.57 -10.33 4.55
CA VAL A 72 -26.86 -10.34 3.86
C VAL A 72 -26.75 -11.01 2.48
N LEU A 73 -27.89 -11.49 1.97
CA LEU A 73 -27.97 -12.02 0.62
C LEU A 73 -27.77 -10.90 -0.41
N ALA A 74 -26.84 -11.09 -1.33
CA ALA A 74 -26.48 -10.12 -2.36
C ALA A 74 -27.20 -10.34 -3.71
N GLY A 75 -28.13 -11.31 -3.79
CA GLY A 75 -28.69 -11.84 -5.06
C GLY A 75 -29.26 -10.76 -5.99
N ARG A 76 -29.99 -9.77 -5.46
CA ARG A 76 -30.49 -8.63 -6.26
C ARG A 76 -29.35 -7.80 -6.86
N TYR A 77 -28.39 -7.41 -6.03
CA TYR A 77 -27.27 -6.56 -6.43
C TYR A 77 -26.31 -7.25 -7.39
N VAL A 78 -26.09 -8.55 -7.18
CA VAL A 78 -25.32 -9.39 -8.14
C VAL A 78 -26.03 -9.42 -9.48
N ARG A 79 -27.36 -9.62 -9.52
CA ARG A 79 -28.15 -9.62 -10.75
C ARG A 79 -28.06 -8.29 -11.47
N GLU A 80 -28.18 -7.16 -10.78
CA GLU A 80 -28.02 -5.81 -11.36
C GLU A 80 -26.62 -5.60 -11.97
N LEU A 81 -25.57 -6.20 -11.40
CA LEU A 81 -24.22 -6.16 -11.96
C LEU A 81 -24.05 -7.11 -13.15
N VAL A 82 -24.68 -8.29 -13.12
CA VAL A 82 -24.72 -9.22 -14.25
C VAL A 82 -25.48 -8.60 -15.44
N GLU A 83 -26.64 -7.98 -15.19
CA GLU A 83 -27.43 -7.27 -16.21
C GLU A 83 -26.66 -6.06 -16.79
N TRP A 84 -25.82 -5.39 -15.98
CA TRP A 84 -24.94 -4.34 -16.49
C TRP A 84 -23.90 -4.89 -17.47
N GLY A 85 -23.49 -6.13 -17.35
CA GLY A 85 -22.61 -6.84 -18.29
C GLY A 85 -21.16 -6.34 -18.28
N PRO A 86 -20.39 -6.51 -17.21
CA PRO A 86 -18.95 -6.27 -17.23
C PRO A 86 -18.27 -7.20 -18.24
N GLU A 87 -17.15 -6.74 -18.82
CA GLU A 87 -16.30 -7.54 -19.73
C GLU A 87 -15.15 -8.20 -18.98
N VAL A 88 -14.82 -7.70 -17.77
CA VAL A 88 -13.80 -8.24 -16.87
C VAL A 88 -14.17 -7.93 -15.43
N VAL A 89 -13.86 -8.86 -14.52
CA VAL A 89 -13.94 -8.65 -13.09
C VAL A 89 -12.52 -8.61 -12.52
N HIS A 90 -12.21 -7.57 -11.72
CA HIS A 90 -10.94 -7.45 -11.02
C HIS A 90 -11.14 -7.46 -9.51
N SER A 91 -10.78 -8.55 -8.87
CA SER A 91 -10.84 -8.73 -7.42
C SER A 91 -9.58 -8.19 -6.72
N GLN A 92 -9.79 -7.50 -5.59
CA GLN A 92 -8.72 -6.88 -4.79
C GLN A 92 -8.59 -7.52 -3.39
N CYS A 93 -9.47 -8.44 -3.03
CA CYS A 93 -9.49 -9.13 -1.75
C CYS A 93 -9.96 -10.57 -1.92
N GLU A 94 -9.50 -11.46 -1.03
CA GLU A 94 -9.69 -12.91 -1.11
C GLU A 94 -10.94 -13.41 -0.38
N PHE A 95 -11.68 -12.52 0.31
CA PHE A 95 -12.78 -12.91 1.20
C PHE A 95 -14.17 -12.66 0.60
N SER A 96 -15.02 -11.93 1.29
CA SER A 96 -16.45 -11.83 0.98
C SER A 96 -16.76 -11.41 -0.45
N THR A 97 -16.06 -10.39 -0.97
CA THR A 97 -16.30 -9.88 -2.32
C THR A 97 -15.69 -10.75 -3.40
N PHE A 98 -14.66 -11.56 -3.11
CA PHE A 98 -14.10 -12.52 -4.04
C PHE A 98 -15.14 -13.56 -4.49
N PHE A 99 -15.91 -14.11 -3.56
CA PHE A 99 -16.96 -15.07 -3.90
C PHE A 99 -18.05 -14.48 -4.80
N LEU A 100 -18.34 -13.16 -4.64
CA LEU A 100 -19.28 -12.46 -5.51
C LEU A 100 -18.66 -12.18 -6.88
N ALA A 101 -17.38 -11.78 -6.91
CA ALA A 101 -16.60 -11.58 -8.13
C ALA A 101 -16.58 -12.85 -8.99
N ARG A 102 -16.19 -13.96 -8.36
CA ARG A 102 -16.17 -15.28 -9.00
C ARG A 102 -17.54 -15.66 -9.57
N ARG A 103 -18.62 -15.52 -8.77
CA ARG A 103 -19.96 -15.82 -9.23
C ARG A 103 -20.37 -15.01 -10.46
N ILE A 104 -20.08 -13.69 -10.46
CA ILE A 104 -20.40 -12.82 -11.61
C ILE A 104 -19.59 -13.23 -12.84
N ALA A 105 -18.29 -13.51 -12.67
CA ALA A 105 -17.42 -13.95 -13.74
C ALA A 105 -17.86 -15.30 -14.34
N GLU A 106 -18.27 -16.27 -13.50
CA GLU A 106 -18.80 -17.57 -13.94
C GLU A 106 -20.15 -17.43 -14.64
N GLU A 107 -21.07 -16.58 -14.14
CA GLU A 107 -22.41 -16.40 -14.71
C GLU A 107 -22.36 -15.74 -16.09
N LEU A 108 -21.41 -14.81 -16.29
CA LEU A 108 -21.20 -14.10 -17.57
C LEU A 108 -20.17 -14.77 -18.48
N ASP A 109 -19.44 -15.77 -17.98
CA ASP A 109 -18.32 -16.41 -18.67
C ASP A 109 -17.27 -15.40 -19.16
N ILE A 110 -16.76 -14.60 -18.24
CA ILE A 110 -15.78 -13.52 -18.47
C ILE A 110 -14.55 -13.70 -17.58
N PRO A 111 -13.39 -13.10 -17.94
CA PRO A 111 -12.17 -13.25 -17.16
C PRO A 111 -12.27 -12.62 -15.77
N LEU A 112 -11.69 -13.33 -14.78
CA LEU A 112 -11.49 -12.89 -13.41
C LEU A 112 -10.00 -12.67 -13.16
N VAL A 113 -9.62 -11.41 -12.94
CA VAL A 113 -8.28 -10.98 -12.53
C VAL A 113 -8.26 -10.78 -11.01
N HIS A 114 -7.16 -11.12 -10.35
CA HIS A 114 -7.03 -10.90 -8.90
C HIS A 114 -5.68 -10.25 -8.55
N THR A 115 -5.71 -9.18 -7.73
CA THR A 115 -4.49 -8.58 -7.16
C THR A 115 -4.26 -9.09 -5.74
N TYR A 116 -3.06 -9.62 -5.49
CA TYR A 116 -2.62 -10.07 -4.17
C TYR A 116 -1.97 -8.91 -3.41
N HIS A 117 -2.73 -8.28 -2.51
CA HIS A 117 -2.30 -7.07 -1.80
C HIS A 117 -1.59 -7.32 -0.48
N THR A 118 -1.77 -8.48 0.15
CA THR A 118 -1.36 -8.71 1.53
C THR A 118 -0.50 -9.97 1.64
N VAL A 119 0.70 -9.84 2.18
CA VAL A 119 1.52 -10.99 2.60
C VAL A 119 0.96 -11.50 3.93
N TYR A 120 -0.02 -12.41 3.84
CA TYR A 120 -0.75 -12.91 5.01
C TYR A 120 0.13 -13.68 5.99
N GLU A 121 1.29 -14.16 5.58
CA GLU A 121 2.24 -14.83 6.48
C GLU A 121 2.68 -13.92 7.64
N ASP A 122 2.87 -12.64 7.38
CA ASP A 122 3.27 -11.65 8.39
C ASP A 122 2.16 -11.41 9.43
N TYR A 123 0.92 -11.79 9.10
CA TYR A 123 -0.27 -11.60 9.93
C TYR A 123 -0.80 -12.90 10.56
N THR A 124 -0.09 -14.03 10.41
CA THR A 124 -0.53 -15.34 10.94
C THR A 124 -0.74 -15.33 12.45
N HIS A 125 -0.02 -14.50 13.18
CA HIS A 125 -0.13 -14.35 14.64
C HIS A 125 -1.51 -13.84 15.10
N TYR A 126 -2.29 -13.19 14.22
CA TYR A 126 -3.65 -12.73 14.54
C TYR A 126 -4.70 -13.85 14.52
N PHE A 127 -4.50 -14.93 13.77
CA PHE A 127 -5.52 -15.96 13.57
C PHE A 127 -5.04 -17.40 13.82
N SER A 128 -3.77 -17.64 14.05
CA SER A 128 -3.24 -18.99 14.28
C SER A 128 -2.24 -19.02 15.45
N PRO A 129 -2.40 -19.93 16.42
CA PRO A 129 -1.44 -20.14 17.50
C PRO A 129 -0.12 -20.77 17.02
N SER A 130 -0.09 -21.29 15.77
CA SER A 130 1.09 -21.90 15.16
C SER A 130 1.39 -21.26 13.81
N VAL A 131 2.58 -20.66 13.70
CA VAL A 131 3.06 -20.04 12.46
C VAL A 131 3.05 -21.03 11.29
N ARG A 132 3.44 -22.30 11.51
CA ARG A 132 3.46 -23.33 10.47
C ARG A 132 2.06 -23.69 9.96
N LEU A 133 1.07 -23.80 10.85
CA LEU A 133 -0.32 -24.07 10.45
C LEU A 133 -0.94 -22.84 9.76
N GLY A 134 -0.68 -21.66 10.28
CA GLY A 134 -1.12 -20.41 9.66
C GLY A 134 -0.57 -20.26 8.23
N ARG A 135 0.72 -20.50 8.02
CA ARG A 135 1.35 -20.48 6.70
C ARG A 135 0.70 -21.45 5.72
N ARG A 136 0.51 -22.73 6.12
CA ARG A 136 -0.17 -23.73 5.26
C ARG A 136 -1.60 -23.36 4.91
N ALA A 137 -2.32 -22.72 5.83
CA ALA A 137 -3.69 -22.24 5.57
C ALA A 137 -3.67 -21.12 4.52
N VAL A 138 -2.73 -20.15 4.66
CA VAL A 138 -2.51 -19.07 3.68
C VAL A 138 -2.15 -19.64 2.31
N GLU A 139 -1.16 -20.53 2.23
CA GLU A 139 -0.75 -21.20 0.99
C GLU A 139 -1.92 -21.89 0.29
N THR A 140 -2.73 -22.61 1.07
CA THR A 140 -3.89 -23.37 0.54
C THR A 140 -4.96 -22.42 0.01
N LEU A 141 -5.28 -21.36 0.78
CA LEU A 141 -6.24 -20.33 0.36
C LEU A 141 -5.76 -19.62 -0.90
N THR A 142 -4.49 -19.21 -0.94
CA THR A 142 -3.91 -18.49 -2.08
C THR A 142 -3.92 -19.35 -3.35
N ARG A 143 -3.52 -20.62 -3.26
CA ARG A 143 -3.65 -21.57 -4.40
C ARG A 143 -5.09 -21.73 -4.87
N TRP A 144 -6.03 -21.83 -3.92
CA TRP A 144 -7.44 -21.95 -4.26
C TRP A 144 -7.95 -20.70 -4.98
N VAL A 145 -7.65 -19.50 -4.47
CA VAL A 145 -8.00 -18.21 -5.11
C VAL A 145 -7.40 -18.14 -6.51
N ALA A 146 -6.10 -18.42 -6.64
CA ALA A 146 -5.41 -18.42 -7.92
C ALA A 146 -6.02 -19.40 -8.93
N GLY A 147 -6.42 -20.59 -8.48
CA GLY A 147 -7.09 -21.58 -9.33
C GLY A 147 -8.49 -21.18 -9.80
N GLN A 148 -9.08 -20.12 -9.24
CA GLN A 148 -10.37 -19.56 -9.67
C GLN A 148 -10.21 -18.35 -10.59
N THR A 149 -8.96 -17.89 -10.86
CA THR A 149 -8.67 -16.66 -11.60
C THR A 149 -7.96 -16.95 -12.92
N ASP A 150 -8.16 -16.09 -13.91
CA ASP A 150 -7.47 -16.17 -15.22
C ASP A 150 -6.04 -15.62 -15.15
N CYS A 151 -5.75 -14.76 -14.19
CA CYS A 151 -4.41 -14.34 -13.82
C CYS A 151 -4.37 -13.64 -12.46
N MET A 152 -3.18 -13.59 -11.89
CA MET A 152 -2.86 -12.86 -10.66
C MET A 152 -2.01 -11.63 -10.96
N ILE A 153 -2.22 -10.57 -10.19
CA ILE A 153 -1.38 -9.37 -10.18
C ILE A 153 -0.59 -9.36 -8.86
N ALA A 154 0.71 -9.31 -8.98
CA ALA A 154 1.64 -9.13 -7.87
C ALA A 154 2.15 -7.68 -7.87
N PRO A 155 2.08 -6.93 -6.75
CA PRO A 155 2.59 -5.55 -6.71
C PRO A 155 4.11 -5.46 -6.90
N THR A 156 4.85 -6.52 -6.55
CA THR A 156 6.32 -6.57 -6.62
C THR A 156 6.82 -7.94 -7.05
N GLY A 157 8.11 -8.01 -7.43
CA GLY A 157 8.82 -9.27 -7.67
C GLY A 157 8.84 -10.18 -6.44
N LYS A 158 8.99 -9.60 -5.23
CA LYS A 158 8.89 -10.33 -3.94
C LYS A 158 7.58 -11.13 -3.85
N VAL A 159 6.45 -10.46 -4.12
CA VAL A 159 5.13 -11.11 -4.07
C VAL A 159 4.97 -12.15 -5.17
N ARG A 160 5.47 -11.89 -6.36
CA ARG A 160 5.47 -12.89 -7.44
C ARG A 160 6.23 -14.15 -7.01
N SER A 161 7.47 -14.02 -6.48
CA SER A 161 8.25 -15.15 -6.00
C SER A 161 7.53 -15.91 -4.89
N LEU A 162 6.88 -15.21 -3.96
CA LEU A 162 6.06 -15.80 -2.91
C LEU A 162 4.89 -16.62 -3.48
N LEU A 163 4.19 -16.11 -4.49
CA LEU A 163 3.10 -16.84 -5.15
C LEU A 163 3.61 -18.10 -5.88
N GLU A 164 4.80 -18.01 -6.50
CA GLU A 164 5.48 -19.15 -7.12
C GLU A 164 5.88 -20.22 -6.07
N GLU A 165 6.40 -19.81 -4.90
CA GLU A 165 6.69 -20.69 -3.76
C GLU A 165 5.43 -21.39 -3.22
N TYR A 166 4.30 -20.68 -3.20
CA TYR A 166 3.01 -21.26 -2.81
C TYR A 166 2.48 -22.27 -3.84
N GLY A 167 3.12 -22.39 -5.00
CA GLY A 167 2.69 -23.29 -6.07
C GLY A 167 1.50 -22.77 -6.87
N VAL A 168 1.36 -21.45 -7.00
CA VAL A 168 0.39 -20.82 -7.90
C VAL A 168 0.77 -21.13 -9.34
N THR A 169 -0.18 -21.67 -10.11
CA THR A 169 -0.01 -22.04 -11.52
C THR A 169 -0.64 -21.05 -12.50
N ALA A 170 -1.53 -20.18 -12.01
CA ALA A 170 -2.09 -19.10 -12.82
C ALA A 170 -0.99 -18.12 -13.26
N PRO A 171 -1.10 -17.49 -14.44
CA PRO A 171 -0.17 -16.45 -14.87
C PRO A 171 -0.08 -15.31 -13.84
N VAL A 172 1.14 -14.93 -13.41
CA VAL A 172 1.37 -13.84 -12.46
C VAL A 172 2.07 -12.68 -13.17
N PHE A 173 1.43 -11.51 -13.17
CA PHE A 173 1.99 -10.26 -13.72
C PHE A 173 2.44 -9.35 -12.59
N VAL A 174 3.66 -8.79 -12.71
CA VAL A 174 4.14 -7.78 -11.75
C VAL A 174 3.68 -6.41 -12.20
N VAL A 175 2.73 -5.84 -11.44
CA VAL A 175 2.19 -4.49 -11.70
C VAL A 175 2.13 -3.74 -10.37
N PRO A 176 3.07 -2.83 -10.10
CA PRO A 176 3.04 -2.00 -8.90
C PRO A 176 1.77 -1.14 -8.85
N SER A 177 1.16 -1.08 -7.67
CA SER A 177 0.04 -0.17 -7.40
C SER A 177 0.49 1.28 -7.57
N GLY A 178 -0.35 2.08 -8.21
CA GLY A 178 -0.02 3.46 -8.54
C GLY A 178 -0.45 4.46 -7.48
N ILE A 179 0.33 5.53 -7.33
CA ILE A 179 -0.01 6.69 -6.51
C ILE A 179 -0.41 7.89 -7.39
N ASP A 180 -1.22 8.79 -6.82
CA ASP A 180 -1.59 10.04 -7.49
C ASP A 180 -0.46 11.07 -7.38
N LEU A 181 0.43 11.11 -8.35
CA LEU A 181 1.58 12.03 -8.37
C LEU A 181 1.18 13.51 -8.39
N ARG A 182 -0.05 13.86 -8.80
CA ARG A 182 -0.51 15.26 -8.83
C ARG A 182 -0.51 15.90 -7.45
N ARG A 183 -0.74 15.12 -6.39
CA ARG A 183 -0.67 15.57 -5.00
C ARG A 183 0.74 15.96 -4.57
N PHE A 184 1.75 15.31 -5.15
CA PHE A 184 3.16 15.50 -4.83
C PHE A 184 3.86 16.51 -5.75
N ARG A 185 3.24 16.88 -6.88
CA ARG A 185 3.79 17.86 -7.84
C ARG A 185 3.44 19.31 -7.52
N ARG A 186 2.60 19.57 -6.50
CA ARG A 186 2.31 20.92 -6.07
C ARG A 186 3.61 21.57 -5.61
N GLU A 187 3.88 22.80 -6.09
CA GLU A 187 5.01 23.57 -5.61
C GLU A 187 4.87 23.80 -4.12
N ALA A 188 5.98 23.65 -3.40
CA ALA A 188 6.02 23.98 -1.98
C ALA A 188 5.79 25.49 -1.82
N VAL A 189 4.88 25.87 -0.93
CA VAL A 189 4.68 27.29 -0.60
C VAL A 189 5.94 27.76 0.13
N PRO A 190 6.63 28.82 -0.36
CA PRO A 190 7.81 29.34 0.31
C PRO A 190 7.55 29.67 1.79
N GLY A 191 8.44 29.25 2.68
CA GLY A 191 8.32 29.45 4.13
C GLY A 191 7.36 28.49 4.84
N CYS A 192 6.61 27.66 4.13
CA CYS A 192 5.66 26.71 4.75
C CYS A 192 6.40 25.65 5.56
N ARG A 193 7.50 25.09 5.03
CA ARG A 193 8.32 24.08 5.72
C ARG A 193 8.85 24.62 7.05
N GLU A 194 9.45 25.80 7.03
CA GLU A 194 10.02 26.47 8.21
C GLU A 194 8.94 26.75 9.25
N ALA A 195 7.79 27.26 8.84
CA ALA A 195 6.67 27.55 9.74
C ALA A 195 6.12 26.25 10.38
N MET A 196 6.00 25.17 9.63
CA MET A 196 5.56 23.89 10.15
C MET A 196 6.59 23.30 11.13
N LEU A 197 7.88 23.29 10.80
CA LEU A 197 8.93 22.83 11.70
C LEU A 197 8.95 23.63 13.00
N GLN A 198 8.81 24.96 12.91
CA GLN A 198 8.72 25.82 14.08
C GLN A 198 7.50 25.49 14.97
N SER A 199 6.33 25.24 14.36
CA SER A 199 5.12 24.85 15.10
C SER A 199 5.25 23.52 15.83
N LEU A 200 6.12 22.64 15.34
CA LEU A 200 6.47 21.34 15.93
C LEU A 200 7.61 21.45 16.96
N GLY A 201 8.18 22.65 17.19
CA GLY A 201 9.32 22.85 18.07
C GLY A 201 10.62 22.27 17.52
N ILE A 202 10.71 22.03 16.21
CA ILE A 202 11.92 21.49 15.56
C ILE A 202 12.84 22.65 15.14
N PRO A 203 14.09 22.70 15.64
CA PRO A 203 15.04 23.73 15.26
C PRO A 203 15.35 23.72 13.76
N ALA A 204 15.43 24.89 13.14
CA ALA A 204 15.69 25.06 11.70
C ALA A 204 17.01 24.43 11.21
N GLY A 205 17.97 24.23 12.09
CA GLY A 205 19.26 23.59 11.76
C GLY A 205 19.29 22.06 11.92
N ASN A 206 18.20 21.45 12.40
CA ASN A 206 18.15 20.00 12.56
C ASN A 206 17.95 19.30 11.22
N LEU A 207 18.67 18.19 11.02
CA LEU A 207 18.34 17.21 9.99
C LEU A 207 17.06 16.48 10.39
N VAL A 208 16.05 16.49 9.54
CA VAL A 208 14.76 15.86 9.80
C VAL A 208 14.67 14.51 9.09
N LEU A 209 14.64 13.44 9.87
CA LEU A 209 14.33 12.09 9.39
C LEU A 209 12.82 11.89 9.53
N VAL A 210 12.10 11.76 8.43
CA VAL A 210 10.65 11.57 8.46
C VAL A 210 10.27 10.11 8.25
N SER A 211 9.40 9.58 9.11
CA SER A 211 8.71 8.29 8.90
C SER A 211 7.21 8.54 8.92
N LEU A 212 6.49 8.06 7.91
CA LEU A 212 5.07 8.31 7.75
C LEU A 212 4.29 7.03 7.49
N GLY A 213 3.18 6.82 8.20
CA GLY A 213 2.31 5.69 8.01
C GLY A 213 1.57 5.25 9.27
N ARG A 214 0.94 4.07 9.20
CA ARG A 214 0.28 3.46 10.36
C ARG A 214 1.31 3.00 11.39
N LEU A 215 1.12 3.38 12.66
CA LEU A 215 2.00 2.97 13.74
C LEU A 215 1.57 1.57 14.25
N ALA A 216 2.15 0.55 13.64
CA ALA A 216 1.89 -0.85 13.92
C ALA A 216 3.21 -1.61 14.12
N GLU A 217 3.15 -2.75 14.81
CA GLU A 217 4.32 -3.53 15.21
C GLU A 217 5.18 -3.93 14.00
N GLU A 218 4.56 -4.34 12.91
CA GLU A 218 5.22 -4.77 11.67
C GLU A 218 6.03 -3.65 10.98
N LYS A 219 5.82 -2.38 11.35
CA LYS A 219 6.61 -1.25 10.84
C LYS A 219 7.95 -1.06 11.55
N ASN A 220 8.17 -1.78 12.63
CA ASN A 220 9.44 -1.83 13.39
C ASN A 220 10.03 -0.45 13.71
N LEU A 221 9.16 0.53 14.03
CA LEU A 221 9.60 1.90 14.37
C LEU A 221 10.47 1.95 15.64
N GLU A 222 10.43 0.93 16.48
CA GLU A 222 11.32 0.78 17.65
C GLU A 222 12.80 0.77 17.22
N GLU A 223 13.14 0.18 16.09
CA GLU A 223 14.50 0.19 15.55
C GLU A 223 14.96 1.62 15.24
N LEU A 224 14.11 2.44 14.60
CA LEU A 224 14.43 3.84 14.32
C LEU A 224 14.59 4.68 15.58
N LEU A 225 13.80 4.41 16.63
CA LEU A 225 13.95 5.07 17.94
C LEU A 225 15.31 4.72 18.57
N ARG A 226 15.72 3.45 18.53
CA ARG A 226 17.05 3.03 19.04
C ARG A 226 18.17 3.68 18.25
N PHE A 227 18.07 3.73 16.93
CA PHE A 227 19.06 4.40 16.08
C PHE A 227 19.12 5.89 16.38
N ARG A 228 17.95 6.54 16.57
CA ARG A 228 17.94 7.96 16.97
C ARG A 228 18.62 8.19 18.32
N ALA A 229 18.40 7.30 19.29
CA ALA A 229 19.08 7.37 20.62
C ALA A 229 20.61 7.23 20.49
N ALA A 230 21.06 6.28 19.67
CA ALA A 230 22.49 6.05 19.42
C ALA A 230 23.21 7.25 18.76
N LEU A 231 22.49 8.11 18.03
CA LEU A 231 23.04 9.33 17.44
C LEU A 231 23.37 10.42 18.49
N GLY A 232 22.79 10.34 19.71
CA GLY A 232 22.97 11.36 20.74
C GLY A 232 22.45 12.76 20.30
N ASP A 233 23.04 13.82 20.84
CA ASP A 233 22.66 15.20 20.51
C ASP A 233 23.46 15.73 19.33
N GLN A 234 23.02 15.36 18.13
CA GLN A 234 23.68 15.72 16.86
C GLN A 234 22.83 16.60 15.95
N GLY A 235 21.82 17.30 16.47
CA GLY A 235 20.94 18.12 15.62
C GLY A 235 20.14 17.29 14.61
N VAL A 236 19.66 16.11 15.00
CA VAL A 236 18.80 15.22 14.20
C VAL A 236 17.45 15.08 14.87
N THR A 237 16.37 15.23 14.14
CA THR A 237 15.00 14.98 14.60
C THR A 237 14.42 13.79 13.87
N LEU A 238 13.86 12.83 14.60
CA LEU A 238 13.01 11.78 14.02
C LEU A 238 11.55 12.24 14.12
N LEU A 239 10.96 12.57 12.97
CA LEU A 239 9.57 12.99 12.84
C LEU A 239 8.70 11.79 12.46
N ILE A 240 7.85 11.34 13.37
CA ILE A 240 6.94 10.20 13.18
C ILE A 240 5.54 10.74 12.92
N VAL A 241 5.08 10.58 11.68
CA VAL A 241 3.80 11.08 11.19
C VAL A 241 2.81 9.92 11.02
N GLY A 242 1.70 9.99 11.73
CA GLY A 242 0.67 8.97 11.69
C GLY A 242 0.23 8.51 13.08
N ASP A 243 -0.69 7.54 13.10
CA ASP A 243 -1.23 6.95 14.31
C ASP A 243 -1.43 5.44 14.16
N GLY A 244 -1.68 4.74 15.25
CA GLY A 244 -1.94 3.32 15.23
C GLY A 244 -1.82 2.64 16.58
N PRO A 245 -2.14 1.33 16.65
CA PRO A 245 -2.22 0.60 17.92
C PRO A 245 -0.87 0.51 18.67
N HIS A 246 0.25 0.65 17.96
CA HIS A 246 1.59 0.55 18.55
C HIS A 246 2.12 1.89 19.11
N ARG A 247 1.43 3.01 18.87
CA ARG A 247 1.86 4.35 19.31
C ARG A 247 2.18 4.44 20.81
N PRO A 248 1.34 3.94 21.75
CA PRO A 248 1.66 4.03 23.18
C PRO A 248 2.98 3.33 23.55
N ARG A 249 3.29 2.21 22.89
CA ARG A 249 4.55 1.49 23.09
C ARG A 249 5.75 2.28 22.56
N LEU A 250 5.60 2.94 21.40
CA LEU A 250 6.66 3.77 20.83
C LEU A 250 6.94 5.00 21.68
N GLU A 251 5.91 5.68 22.19
CA GLU A 251 6.07 6.82 23.11
C GLU A 251 6.73 6.41 24.42
N GLN A 252 6.35 5.25 24.96
CA GLN A 252 6.99 4.68 26.14
C GLN A 252 8.49 4.38 25.87
N LEU A 253 8.82 3.73 24.76
CA LEU A 253 10.20 3.43 24.39
C LEU A 253 11.02 4.70 24.18
N ALA A 254 10.45 5.74 23.55
CA ALA A 254 11.12 7.02 23.39
C ALA A 254 11.49 7.62 24.76
N ALA A 255 10.57 7.60 25.73
CA ALA A 255 10.84 8.05 27.09
C ALA A 255 11.92 7.19 27.82
N GLU A 256 11.87 5.86 27.68
CA GLU A 256 12.88 4.93 28.22
C GLU A 256 14.29 5.22 27.64
N LEU A 257 14.36 5.66 26.39
CA LEU A 257 15.61 6.03 25.69
C LEU A 257 16.04 7.49 25.92
N GLY A 258 15.27 8.26 26.70
CA GLY A 258 15.53 9.69 26.94
C GLY A 258 15.35 10.58 25.71
N LEU A 259 14.50 10.15 24.77
CA LEU A 259 14.20 10.89 23.54
C LEU A 259 12.99 11.81 23.77
N GLU A 260 13.27 13.06 24.10
CA GLU A 260 12.27 14.13 24.20
C GLU A 260 12.28 15.02 22.96
N PRO A 261 11.20 15.80 22.69
CA PRO A 261 11.27 16.83 21.63
C PRO A 261 12.44 17.80 21.88
N PRO A 262 13.19 18.18 20.83
CA PRO A 262 12.95 17.91 19.41
C PRO A 262 13.62 16.63 18.88
N ALA A 263 14.19 15.77 19.74
CA ALA A 263 14.87 14.56 19.28
C ALA A 263 13.90 13.59 18.56
N VAL A 264 12.70 13.40 19.12
CA VAL A 264 11.59 12.66 18.48
C VAL A 264 10.31 13.46 18.61
N VAL A 265 9.53 13.53 17.51
CA VAL A 265 8.24 14.22 17.47
C VAL A 265 7.19 13.28 16.88
N PHE A 266 6.10 13.03 17.62
CA PHE A 266 4.94 12.27 17.19
C PHE A 266 3.81 13.23 16.84
N THR A 267 3.31 13.20 15.60
CA THR A 267 2.29 14.17 15.15
C THR A 267 0.85 13.66 15.29
N GLY A 268 0.66 12.33 15.29
CA GLY A 268 -0.65 11.71 15.11
C GLY A 268 -1.09 11.68 13.64
N MET A 269 -2.37 11.34 13.43
CA MET A 269 -2.98 11.29 12.09
C MET A 269 -2.94 12.65 11.41
N VAL A 270 -2.62 12.64 10.12
CA VAL A 270 -2.65 13.83 9.26
C VAL A 270 -3.66 13.64 8.12
N PRO A 271 -4.30 14.71 7.63
CA PRO A 271 -5.23 14.61 6.50
C PRO A 271 -4.52 14.08 5.24
N PRO A 272 -5.17 13.16 4.48
CA PRO A 272 -4.56 12.57 3.28
C PRO A 272 -4.15 13.59 2.22
N GLU A 273 -4.82 14.73 2.14
CA GLU A 273 -4.49 15.82 1.22
C GLU A 273 -3.24 16.60 1.59
N GLN A 274 -2.79 16.51 2.84
CA GLN A 274 -1.59 17.19 3.35
C GLN A 274 -0.37 16.29 3.40
N VAL A 275 -0.51 14.99 3.15
CA VAL A 275 0.57 13.98 3.27
C VAL A 275 1.83 14.39 2.51
N ALA A 276 1.70 14.99 1.32
CA ALA A 276 2.85 15.45 0.54
C ALA A 276 3.67 16.54 1.27
N ASP A 277 3.00 17.46 1.99
CA ASP A 277 3.66 18.53 2.73
C ASP A 277 4.40 17.97 3.96
N TRP A 278 3.82 16.94 4.59
CA TRP A 278 4.46 16.26 5.71
C TRP A 278 5.72 15.49 5.29
N TYR A 279 5.73 14.81 4.11
CA TYR A 279 6.97 14.23 3.60
C TYR A 279 8.04 15.28 3.37
N ARG A 280 7.70 16.46 2.81
CA ARG A 280 8.62 17.55 2.52
C ARG A 280 9.21 18.23 3.76
N LEU A 281 8.71 17.96 4.96
CA LEU A 281 9.37 18.35 6.20
C LEU A 281 10.67 17.59 6.40
N GLY A 282 10.73 16.33 5.92
CA GLY A 282 11.92 15.50 6.01
C GLY A 282 12.99 15.86 4.98
N ASP A 283 14.23 15.81 5.41
CA ASP A 283 15.39 15.82 4.52
C ASP A 283 15.66 14.41 3.99
N LEU A 284 15.28 13.38 4.76
CA LEU A 284 15.42 11.97 4.43
C LEU A 284 14.21 11.18 4.97
N PHE A 285 13.57 10.38 4.12
CA PHE A 285 12.55 9.44 4.57
C PHE A 285 13.22 8.18 5.14
N VAL A 286 12.77 7.72 6.31
CA VAL A 286 13.32 6.55 6.97
C VAL A 286 12.24 5.50 7.26
N SER A 287 12.56 4.22 7.02
CA SER A 287 11.69 3.10 7.32
C SER A 287 12.48 1.87 7.75
N ALA A 288 11.99 1.21 8.80
CA ALA A 288 12.54 -0.05 9.31
C ALA A 288 11.62 -1.25 9.01
N SER A 289 10.55 -1.06 8.23
CA SER A 289 9.63 -2.14 7.86
C SER A 289 10.32 -3.19 7.00
N SER A 290 10.07 -4.47 7.28
CA SER A 290 10.53 -5.64 6.52
C SER A 290 9.38 -6.52 6.01
N SER A 291 8.13 -6.08 6.24
CA SER A 291 6.90 -6.84 5.93
C SER A 291 6.05 -6.17 4.83
N GLU A 292 6.67 -5.37 3.98
CA GLU A 292 5.93 -4.68 2.93
C GLU A 292 5.61 -5.59 1.76
N THR A 293 4.39 -5.47 1.27
CA THR A 293 3.98 -6.04 -0.02
C THR A 293 4.53 -5.21 -1.18
N GLN A 294 4.42 -3.88 -1.06
CA GLN A 294 4.97 -2.89 -2.00
C GLN A 294 5.53 -1.66 -1.26
N GLY A 295 4.86 -1.22 -0.18
CA GLY A 295 5.24 -0.04 0.56
C GLY A 295 5.00 1.27 -0.20
N LEU A 296 3.74 1.67 -0.34
CA LEU A 296 3.38 2.93 -1.03
C LEU A 296 4.06 4.15 -0.42
N THR A 297 4.35 4.13 0.88
CA THR A 297 5.01 5.22 1.60
C THR A 297 6.40 5.56 1.06
N TYR A 298 7.14 4.55 0.58
CA TYR A 298 8.43 4.78 -0.09
C TYR A 298 8.25 5.58 -1.38
N VAL A 299 7.30 5.16 -2.20
CA VAL A 299 6.99 5.82 -3.47
C VAL A 299 6.46 7.23 -3.24
N GLU A 300 5.65 7.43 -2.20
CA GLU A 300 5.13 8.74 -1.79
C GLU A 300 6.26 9.68 -1.36
N ALA A 301 7.21 9.21 -0.55
CA ALA A 301 8.38 9.97 -0.16
C ALA A 301 9.22 10.40 -1.38
N LEU A 302 9.51 9.44 -2.27
CA LEU A 302 10.22 9.72 -3.52
C LEU A 302 9.46 10.74 -4.38
N ALA A 303 8.14 10.59 -4.51
CA ALA A 303 7.30 11.54 -5.26
C ALA A 303 7.29 12.95 -4.66
N ALA A 304 7.44 13.07 -3.34
CA ALA A 304 7.61 14.35 -2.65
C ALA A 304 9.01 14.97 -2.83
N GLY A 305 9.92 14.28 -3.52
CA GLY A 305 11.31 14.70 -3.70
C GLY A 305 12.19 14.43 -2.48
N VAL A 306 11.79 13.51 -1.60
CA VAL A 306 12.52 13.14 -0.39
C VAL A 306 13.23 11.80 -0.63
N PRO A 307 14.57 11.77 -0.64
CA PRO A 307 15.32 10.52 -0.78
C PRO A 307 15.07 9.60 0.43
N ALA A 308 15.28 8.31 0.26
CA ALA A 308 14.92 7.33 1.27
C ALA A 308 16.12 6.57 1.84
N LEU A 309 16.10 6.28 3.15
CA LEU A 309 17.01 5.36 3.82
C LEU A 309 16.18 4.29 4.54
N CYS A 310 16.11 3.10 3.94
CA CYS A 310 15.15 2.09 4.34
C CYS A 310 15.84 0.77 4.66
N ARG A 311 15.25 -0.02 5.57
CA ARG A 311 15.72 -1.38 5.83
C ARG A 311 15.62 -2.21 4.55
N THR A 312 16.63 -3.04 4.28
CA THR A 312 16.65 -3.91 3.09
C THR A 312 15.43 -4.83 3.08
N ASP A 313 14.70 -4.79 1.99
CA ASP A 313 13.56 -5.67 1.70
C ASP A 313 13.45 -5.86 0.17
N ASP A 314 13.13 -7.07 -0.27
CA ASP A 314 13.02 -7.40 -1.70
C ASP A 314 11.91 -6.59 -2.41
N CYS A 315 10.93 -6.06 -1.68
CA CYS A 315 9.91 -5.17 -2.24
C CYS A 315 10.50 -3.84 -2.75
N LEU A 316 11.68 -3.44 -2.26
CA LEU A 316 12.38 -2.22 -2.65
C LEU A 316 13.23 -2.38 -3.91
N THR A 317 13.32 -3.60 -4.48
CA THR A 317 14.04 -3.86 -5.71
C THR A 317 13.47 -3.02 -6.87
N GLY A 318 14.29 -2.15 -7.45
CA GLY A 318 13.89 -1.21 -8.49
C GLY A 318 13.15 0.05 -7.99
N VAL A 319 12.74 0.10 -6.71
CA VAL A 319 12.15 1.28 -6.07
C VAL A 319 13.24 2.17 -5.49
N ILE A 320 14.07 1.63 -4.60
CA ILE A 320 15.20 2.35 -4.01
C ILE A 320 16.47 2.00 -4.79
N ARG A 321 17.06 3.00 -5.43
CA ARG A 321 18.28 2.91 -6.22
C ARG A 321 19.42 3.53 -5.42
N GLU A 322 20.40 2.69 -5.06
CA GLU A 322 21.51 3.06 -4.16
C GLU A 322 22.28 4.27 -4.69
N GLY A 323 22.29 5.35 -3.90
CA GLY A 323 23.00 6.61 -4.22
C GLY A 323 22.33 7.50 -5.27
N GLU A 324 21.20 7.05 -5.89
CA GLU A 324 20.43 7.87 -6.83
C GLU A 324 19.22 8.54 -6.14
N ASN A 325 18.33 7.73 -5.56
CA ASN A 325 17.12 8.22 -4.89
C ASN A 325 17.03 7.82 -3.42
N GLY A 326 18.07 7.16 -2.91
CA GLY A 326 18.14 6.70 -1.53
C GLY A 326 19.12 5.55 -1.32
N TRP A 327 18.96 4.89 -0.19
CA TRP A 327 19.79 3.76 0.23
C TRP A 327 18.94 2.72 0.96
N GLN A 328 19.44 1.47 0.95
CA GLN A 328 18.92 0.41 1.80
C GLN A 328 19.98 0.05 2.85
N TYR A 329 19.59 -0.13 4.11
CA TYR A 329 20.48 -0.54 5.19
C TYR A 329 20.14 -1.94 5.71
N ARG A 330 21.14 -2.66 6.22
CA ARG A 330 21.02 -4.04 6.76
C ARG A 330 21.02 -4.07 8.29
N ASP A 331 21.74 -3.16 8.92
CA ASP A 331 21.94 -3.09 10.36
C ASP A 331 22.20 -1.62 10.79
N GLU A 332 22.32 -1.40 12.11
CA GLU A 332 22.58 -0.09 12.70
C GLU A 332 23.84 0.57 12.13
N ARG A 333 24.93 -0.18 12.00
CA ARG A 333 26.20 0.36 11.49
C ARG A 333 26.06 0.84 10.05
N ASP A 334 25.38 0.07 9.23
CA ASP A 334 25.12 0.44 7.82
C ASP A 334 24.21 1.67 7.72
N PHE A 335 23.16 1.74 8.57
CA PHE A 335 22.30 2.92 8.71
C PHE A 335 23.12 4.17 9.07
N MET A 336 23.94 4.08 10.13
CA MET A 336 24.75 5.20 10.61
C MET A 336 25.75 5.68 9.57
N ASN A 337 26.40 4.76 8.84
CA ASN A 337 27.35 5.12 7.79
C ASN A 337 26.67 5.89 6.64
N LYS A 338 25.48 5.45 6.20
CA LYS A 338 24.74 6.09 5.12
C LYS A 338 24.15 7.43 5.54
N LEU A 339 23.67 7.52 6.76
CA LEU A 339 23.20 8.78 7.34
C LEU A 339 24.35 9.79 7.50
N ASP A 340 25.51 9.36 7.95
CA ASP A 340 26.69 10.20 8.08
C ASP A 340 27.18 10.68 6.71
N TRP A 341 27.17 9.82 5.70
CA TRP A 341 27.45 10.23 4.32
C TRP A 341 26.47 11.33 3.87
N PHE A 342 25.16 11.13 4.04
CA PHE A 342 24.12 12.10 3.67
C PHE A 342 24.36 13.46 4.37
N ARG A 343 24.66 13.44 5.65
CA ARG A 343 24.94 14.67 6.44
C ARG A 343 26.15 15.43 5.95
N ARG A 344 27.19 14.75 5.51
CA ARG A 344 28.45 15.39 5.05
C ARG A 344 28.39 15.91 3.63
N HIS A 345 27.36 15.54 2.87
CA HIS A 345 27.23 15.92 1.46
C HIS A 345 25.93 16.71 1.17
N PRO A 346 25.69 17.85 1.83
CA PRO A 346 24.47 18.62 1.62
C PRO A 346 24.34 19.19 0.20
N ASP A 347 25.43 19.34 -0.51
CA ASP A 347 25.53 19.71 -1.93
C ASP A 347 24.84 18.69 -2.87
N HIS A 348 24.70 17.44 -2.44
CA HIS A 348 24.01 16.39 -3.20
C HIS A 348 22.49 16.31 -2.93
N TRP A 349 21.97 16.94 -1.88
CA TRP A 349 20.56 16.77 -1.47
C TRP A 349 19.57 17.17 -2.56
N ALA A 350 19.83 18.31 -3.23
CA ALA A 350 18.96 18.79 -4.29
C ALA A 350 18.91 17.81 -5.49
N GLU A 351 20.04 17.19 -5.83
CA GLU A 351 20.11 16.19 -6.90
C GLU A 351 19.38 14.91 -6.51
N LEU A 352 19.64 14.37 -5.32
CA LEU A 352 18.95 13.21 -4.78
C LEU A 352 17.43 13.42 -4.76
N GLY A 353 16.98 14.60 -4.34
CA GLY A 353 15.55 14.94 -4.35
C GLY A 353 14.95 14.97 -5.76
N ARG A 354 15.66 15.52 -6.76
CA ARG A 354 15.21 15.50 -8.16
C ARG A 354 15.12 14.07 -8.71
N GLN A 355 16.13 13.24 -8.44
CA GLN A 355 16.17 11.85 -8.86
C GLN A 355 15.10 11.01 -8.16
N ALA A 356 14.84 11.28 -6.87
CA ALA A 356 13.73 10.68 -6.14
C ALA A 356 12.39 10.97 -6.83
N ALA A 357 12.08 12.25 -7.08
CA ALA A 357 10.84 12.65 -7.74
C ALA A 357 10.72 12.07 -9.17
N ALA A 358 11.81 12.02 -9.92
CA ALA A 358 11.82 11.43 -11.26
C ALA A 358 11.56 9.92 -11.23
N SER A 359 12.13 9.20 -10.27
CA SER A 359 11.96 7.74 -10.13
C SER A 359 10.53 7.32 -9.77
N ALA A 360 9.76 8.19 -9.12
CA ALA A 360 8.37 7.91 -8.75
C ALA A 360 7.41 7.85 -9.95
N VAL A 361 7.79 8.35 -11.13
CA VAL A 361 6.91 8.40 -12.33
C VAL A 361 6.49 7.00 -12.78
N ASP A 362 7.36 6.00 -12.63
CA ASP A 362 7.07 4.61 -12.98
C ASP A 362 5.95 3.99 -12.13
N PHE A 363 5.67 4.60 -10.98
CA PHE A 363 4.66 4.20 -10.01
C PHE A 363 3.45 5.15 -10.01
N SER A 364 3.24 5.90 -11.08
CA SER A 364 2.06 6.76 -11.21
C SER A 364 0.77 5.95 -11.36
N ALA A 365 -0.33 6.50 -10.91
CA ALA A 365 -1.66 5.90 -11.09
C ALA A 365 -2.01 5.71 -12.57
N GLU A 366 -1.57 6.63 -13.43
CA GLU A 366 -1.72 6.56 -14.89
C GLU A 366 -0.99 5.35 -15.48
N THR A 367 0.29 5.13 -15.08
CA THR A 367 1.09 3.97 -15.52
C THR A 367 0.48 2.66 -15.02
N PHE A 368 0.04 2.63 -13.77
CA PHE A 368 -0.63 1.49 -13.16
C PHE A 368 -1.89 1.10 -13.93
N ALA A 369 -2.79 2.06 -14.18
CA ALA A 369 -4.02 1.81 -14.93
C ALA A 369 -3.75 1.37 -16.37
N ALA A 370 -2.74 1.96 -17.05
CA ALA A 370 -2.35 1.56 -18.39
C ALA A 370 -1.87 0.11 -18.48
N ARG A 371 -1.04 -0.33 -17.52
CA ARG A 371 -0.55 -1.71 -17.44
C ARG A 371 -1.70 -2.70 -17.19
N LEU A 372 -2.62 -2.38 -16.28
CA LEU A 372 -3.78 -3.23 -16.00
C LEU A 372 -4.75 -3.27 -17.18
N GLU A 373 -5.00 -2.14 -17.85
CA GLU A 373 -5.83 -2.11 -19.06
C GLU A 373 -5.29 -3.06 -20.14
N ALA A 374 -3.97 -3.06 -20.36
CA ALA A 374 -3.34 -3.97 -21.33
C ALA A 374 -3.57 -5.45 -20.95
N ILE A 375 -3.47 -5.78 -19.65
CA ILE A 375 -3.75 -7.13 -19.15
C ILE A 375 -5.23 -7.48 -19.33
N TYR A 376 -6.16 -6.58 -19.01
CA TYR A 376 -7.59 -6.84 -19.20
C TYR A 376 -7.92 -7.12 -20.66
N ARG A 377 -7.42 -6.31 -21.60
CA ARG A 377 -7.61 -6.51 -23.04
C ARG A 377 -7.06 -7.85 -23.49
N ASP A 378 -5.86 -8.23 -23.05
CA ASP A 378 -5.26 -9.53 -23.37
C ASP A 378 -6.08 -10.69 -22.79
N ARG A 379 -6.55 -10.58 -21.53
CA ARG A 379 -7.35 -11.63 -20.92
C ARG A 379 -8.71 -11.77 -21.59
N VAL A 380 -9.39 -10.68 -21.89
CA VAL A 380 -10.67 -10.71 -22.64
C VAL A 380 -10.49 -11.33 -24.02
N ALA A 381 -9.43 -10.96 -24.74
CA ALA A 381 -9.15 -11.50 -26.08
C ALA A 381 -8.80 -13.01 -26.09
N ARG A 382 -8.18 -13.51 -25.01
CA ARG A 382 -7.77 -14.92 -24.88
C ARG A 382 -8.76 -15.77 -24.08
N HIS A 383 -9.81 -15.17 -23.54
CA HIS A 383 -10.77 -15.92 -22.75
C HIS A 383 -11.49 -16.93 -23.64
N THR A 384 -11.30 -18.22 -23.35
CA THR A 384 -12.05 -19.30 -24.00
C THR A 384 -13.25 -19.61 -23.14
N PRO A 385 -14.48 -19.57 -23.69
CA PRO A 385 -15.67 -19.89 -22.92
C PRO A 385 -15.56 -21.23 -22.21
N ARG A 386 -15.83 -21.26 -20.90
CA ARG A 386 -15.69 -22.46 -20.07
C ARG A 386 -16.57 -23.61 -20.53
N ARG A 387 -17.64 -23.32 -21.30
CA ARG A 387 -18.54 -24.31 -21.89
C ARG A 387 -17.93 -25.11 -23.05
N GLU A 388 -16.90 -24.53 -23.73
CA GLU A 388 -16.20 -25.19 -24.84
C GLU A 388 -15.00 -26.03 -24.37
N ALA A 389 -14.45 -25.75 -23.19
CA ALA A 389 -13.29 -26.47 -22.63
C ALA A 389 -13.66 -27.85 -22.02
N SER A 390 -14.94 -28.17 -21.92
CA SER A 390 -15.47 -29.43 -21.35
C SER A 390 -16.10 -30.34 -22.40
N ALA A 391 -16.00 -30.04 -23.70
CA ALA A 391 -16.37 -30.85 -24.84
C ALA A 391 -15.11 -31.42 -25.54
#